data_420879a3dc165de6efa42277ffb4e527
#
_entry.id   420879a3dc165de6efa42277ffb4e527
#
_cell.length_a   1.000
_cell.length_b   1.000
_cell.length_c   1.000
_cell.angle_alpha   90.00
_cell.angle_beta   90.00
_cell.angle_gamma   90.00
#
_symmetry.space_group_name_H-M   'P 1'
#
loop_
_entity.id
_entity.type
_entity.pdbx_description
1 polymer ?
#
loop_
_entity_poly.entity_id
_entity_poly.type
_entity_poly.pdbx_seq_one_letter_code
_entity_poly.pdbx_strand_id
1 'polypeptide(L)'
;ESGSVQEGTLCFTLSNVDPYEFSLIGNVHTNRTNSPIHSIYGNPKYPLVKDKHMNDKLIGPGFLGFNAGHVTVDSTDPASLTEAMMKGRKLARQLHEGLVEFEPKSFGASFLASTANLMGIRESRRIKCDYTFTLEDWLARKEFEDGIGRNCYYIDVHKQDATVYPRYKKGESHGIPFSCLTPAGLKNVMVAGRCISTDSYAHGSLRGMPP
;
A
#
# COMPACT_ATOMS: atom_id res chain seq x y z
N GLU A 1 -10.77 -18.13 -8.95
CA GLU A 1 -10.13 -16.97 -8.33
C GLU A 1 -8.92 -16.59 -9.15
N SER A 2 -8.80 -15.31 -9.54
CA SER A 2 -7.64 -14.82 -10.28
C SER A 2 -6.40 -14.94 -9.38
N GLY A 3 -5.40 -15.69 -9.78
CA GLY A 3 -4.15 -15.88 -9.03
C GLY A 3 -3.27 -14.63 -8.90
N SER A 4 -3.82 -13.44 -9.21
CA SER A 4 -3.12 -12.16 -9.12
C SER A 4 -3.44 -11.47 -7.79
N VAL A 5 -2.48 -11.42 -6.89
CA VAL A 5 -2.52 -10.65 -5.63
C VAL A 5 -1.96 -9.24 -5.83
N GLN A 6 -2.31 -8.34 -4.91
CA GLN A 6 -1.74 -6.99 -4.91
C GLN A 6 -0.24 -7.02 -4.59
N GLU A 7 0.51 -6.13 -5.24
CA GLU A 7 1.95 -6.02 -5.03
C GLU A 7 2.29 -5.56 -3.60
N GLY A 8 3.43 -6.03 -3.11
CA GLY A 8 3.99 -5.63 -1.83
C GLY A 8 4.82 -4.35 -1.93
N THR A 9 5.12 -3.74 -0.78
CA THR A 9 6.05 -2.61 -0.67
C THR A 9 7.01 -2.85 0.48
N LEU A 10 8.30 -2.63 0.26
CA LEU A 10 9.28 -2.58 1.33
C LEU A 10 9.53 -1.12 1.70
N CYS A 11 8.90 -0.67 2.78
CA CYS A 11 9.10 0.68 3.28
C CYS A 11 10.57 0.91 3.67
N PHE A 12 11.03 2.15 3.56
CA PHE A 12 12.38 2.53 3.93
C PHE A 12 12.42 3.93 4.57
N THR A 13 13.54 4.25 5.19
CA THR A 13 13.75 5.53 5.86
C THR A 13 15.03 6.17 5.33
N LEU A 14 14.94 7.46 5.01
CA LEU A 14 16.11 8.30 4.75
C LEU A 14 16.39 9.18 5.98
N SER A 15 17.67 9.39 6.24
CA SER A 15 18.16 10.32 7.26
C SER A 15 19.02 11.40 6.63
N ASN A 16 19.24 12.48 7.38
CA ASN A 16 20.00 13.64 6.96
C ASN A 16 19.45 14.32 5.69
N VAL A 17 18.12 14.31 5.55
CA VAL A 17 17.41 15.13 4.58
C VAL A 17 17.43 16.57 5.08
N ASP A 18 17.72 17.54 4.22
CA ASP A 18 17.69 18.95 4.59
C ASP A 18 16.25 19.37 4.94
N PRO A 19 15.95 19.70 6.19
CA PRO A 19 14.58 19.97 6.60
C PRO A 19 14.03 21.30 6.06
N TYR A 20 14.90 22.30 5.81
CA TYR A 20 14.49 23.57 5.25
C TYR A 20 14.17 23.42 3.77
N GLU A 21 15.08 22.89 2.97
CA GLU A 21 14.86 22.66 1.53
C GLU A 21 13.68 21.72 1.30
N PHE A 22 13.55 20.66 2.13
CA PHE A 22 12.39 19.78 2.05
C PHE A 22 11.07 20.49 2.38
N SER A 23 11.07 21.42 3.34
CA SER A 23 9.87 22.21 3.67
C SER A 23 9.40 23.09 2.51
N LEU A 24 10.31 23.56 1.66
CA LEU A 24 9.98 24.37 0.48
C LEU A 24 9.28 23.55 -0.60
N ILE A 25 9.61 22.28 -0.72
CA ILE A 25 8.97 21.37 -1.68
C ILE A 25 7.72 20.68 -1.11
N GLY A 26 7.62 20.57 0.21
CA GLY A 26 6.49 20.03 0.96
C GLY A 26 6.35 18.52 0.94
N ASN A 27 6.55 17.87 -0.19
CA ASN A 27 6.54 16.41 -0.36
C ASN A 27 7.12 15.99 -1.72
N VAL A 28 7.40 14.71 -1.87
CA VAL A 28 7.81 14.09 -3.15
C VAL A 28 6.75 13.14 -3.72
N HIS A 29 5.52 13.26 -3.26
CA HIS A 29 4.41 12.43 -3.70
C HIS A 29 4.14 12.56 -5.21
N THR A 30 3.71 11.48 -5.83
CA THR A 30 3.43 11.42 -7.28
C THR A 30 2.42 12.46 -7.78
N ASN A 31 1.52 12.93 -6.90
CA ASN A 31 0.51 13.96 -7.26
C ASN A 31 1.11 15.37 -7.42
N ARG A 32 2.35 15.57 -6.99
CA ARG A 32 3.05 16.84 -7.19
C ARG A 32 3.62 16.88 -8.60
N THR A 33 3.28 17.92 -9.38
CA THR A 33 3.67 18.06 -10.79
C THR A 33 5.20 17.95 -11.00
N ASN A 34 5.98 18.55 -10.10
CA ASN A 34 7.44 18.55 -10.15
C ASN A 34 8.07 17.51 -9.18
N SER A 35 7.35 16.44 -8.88
CA SER A 35 7.94 15.38 -8.05
C SER A 35 9.10 14.70 -8.77
N PRO A 36 10.24 14.46 -8.09
CA PRO A 36 11.39 13.76 -8.65
C PRO A 36 11.04 12.36 -9.17
N ILE A 37 9.99 11.72 -8.66
CA ILE A 37 9.55 10.40 -9.15
C ILE A 37 9.23 10.40 -10.65
N HIS A 38 8.80 11.53 -11.23
CA HIS A 38 8.50 11.63 -12.64
C HIS A 38 9.76 11.54 -13.52
N SER A 39 10.92 11.94 -12.98
CA SER A 39 12.22 11.83 -13.66
C SER A 39 12.94 10.51 -13.38
N ILE A 40 12.64 9.89 -12.24
CA ILE A 40 13.18 8.59 -11.82
C ILE A 40 12.48 7.45 -12.59
N TYR A 41 11.14 7.50 -12.68
CA TYR A 41 10.34 6.49 -13.36
C TYR A 41 10.67 6.44 -14.86
N GLY A 42 10.96 5.24 -15.35
CA GLY A 42 11.32 5.03 -16.77
C GLY A 42 12.75 5.42 -17.12
N ASN A 43 13.53 5.94 -16.18
CA ASN A 43 14.93 6.24 -16.40
C ASN A 43 15.78 4.95 -16.43
N PRO A 44 16.57 4.69 -17.46
CA PRO A 44 17.40 3.48 -17.58
C PRO A 44 18.38 3.28 -16.42
N LYS A 45 18.78 4.35 -15.73
CA LYS A 45 19.65 4.31 -14.56
C LYS A 45 18.97 3.64 -13.35
N TYR A 46 17.63 3.67 -13.29
CA TYR A 46 16.82 3.14 -12.19
C TYR A 46 15.85 2.05 -12.66
N PRO A 47 16.35 0.92 -13.20
CA PRO A 47 15.54 -0.08 -13.90
C PRO A 47 14.54 -0.83 -13.00
N LEU A 48 14.68 -0.75 -11.67
CA LEU A 48 13.74 -1.37 -10.74
C LEU A 48 12.54 -0.49 -10.42
N VAL A 49 12.59 0.81 -10.74
CA VAL A 49 11.47 1.74 -10.54
C VAL A 49 10.46 1.58 -11.67
N LYS A 50 9.45 0.73 -11.45
CA LYS A 50 8.46 0.33 -12.47
C LYS A 50 7.14 1.09 -12.37
N ASP A 51 6.97 1.90 -11.35
CA ASP A 51 5.79 2.72 -11.12
C ASP A 51 6.16 4.04 -10.42
N LYS A 52 5.18 4.93 -10.31
CA LYS A 52 5.36 6.24 -9.68
C LYS A 52 4.87 6.29 -8.23
N HIS A 53 4.61 5.13 -7.61
CA HIS A 53 4.16 5.08 -6.22
C HIS A 53 5.27 5.60 -5.29
N MET A 54 5.03 6.77 -4.73
CA MET A 54 5.93 7.41 -3.77
C MET A 54 5.10 8.23 -2.78
N ASN A 55 5.01 7.72 -1.57
CA ASN A 55 4.43 8.41 -0.42
C ASN A 55 5.51 8.62 0.62
N ASP A 56 5.75 9.89 0.96
CA ASP A 56 6.68 10.28 2.00
C ASP A 56 5.96 10.75 3.26
N LYS A 57 6.59 10.57 4.41
CA LYS A 57 6.13 11.06 5.69
C LYS A 57 7.30 11.54 6.53
N LEU A 58 7.24 12.81 6.96
CA LEU A 58 8.19 13.32 7.92
C LEU A 58 7.94 12.64 9.28
N ILE A 59 8.95 11.94 9.81
CA ILE A 59 8.90 11.22 11.10
C ILE A 59 9.77 11.88 12.17
N GLY A 60 10.62 12.82 11.79
CA GLY A 60 11.44 13.63 12.68
C GLY A 60 12.31 14.59 11.88
N PRO A 61 13.00 15.54 12.54
CA PRO A 61 13.89 16.49 11.85
C PRO A 61 14.95 15.75 10.99
N GLY A 62 14.91 15.98 9.68
CA GLY A 62 15.79 15.31 8.72
C GLY A 62 15.53 13.81 8.52
N PHE A 63 14.44 13.26 9.06
CA PHE A 63 14.04 11.87 8.92
C PHE A 63 12.75 11.74 8.12
N LEU A 64 12.80 11.03 6.99
CA LEU A 64 11.64 10.72 6.17
C LEU A 64 11.43 9.21 6.06
N GLY A 65 10.20 8.76 6.31
CA GLY A 65 9.74 7.41 6.00
C GLY A 65 9.07 7.38 4.63
N PHE A 66 9.29 6.30 3.89
CA PHE A 66 8.76 6.11 2.53
C PHE A 66 7.94 4.82 2.44
N ASN A 67 6.73 4.95 1.92
CA ASN A 67 5.95 3.87 1.33
C ASN A 67 6.00 4.08 -0.19
N ALA A 68 6.99 3.48 -0.83
CA ALA A 68 7.33 3.78 -2.22
C ALA A 68 7.79 2.54 -3.00
N GLY A 69 7.42 2.51 -4.27
CA GLY A 69 7.67 1.40 -5.19
C GLY A 69 6.85 0.15 -4.87
N HIS A 70 6.71 -0.70 -5.88
CA HIS A 70 6.00 -1.96 -5.74
C HIS A 70 6.89 -3.15 -6.12
N VAL A 71 6.68 -4.26 -5.46
CA VAL A 71 7.36 -5.52 -5.72
C VAL A 71 6.33 -6.64 -5.80
N THR A 72 6.31 -7.35 -6.91
CA THR A 72 5.51 -8.56 -7.07
C THR A 72 6.00 -9.62 -6.09
N VAL A 73 5.08 -10.21 -5.32
CA VAL A 73 5.41 -11.20 -4.30
C VAL A 73 4.25 -12.17 -4.10
N ASP A 74 4.55 -13.46 -4.10
CA ASP A 74 3.67 -14.48 -3.51
C ASP A 74 4.03 -14.63 -2.03
N SER A 75 3.19 -14.08 -1.16
CA SER A 75 3.41 -14.12 0.29
C SER A 75 3.19 -15.50 0.91
N THR A 76 2.75 -16.49 0.13
CA THR A 76 2.56 -17.88 0.55
C THR A 76 3.76 -18.76 0.22
N ASP A 77 4.72 -18.24 -0.57
CA ASP A 77 5.98 -18.88 -0.91
C ASP A 77 7.17 -18.18 -0.23
N PRO A 78 7.89 -18.86 0.68
CA PRO A 78 9.05 -18.28 1.36
C PRO A 78 10.18 -17.86 0.41
N ALA A 79 10.38 -18.54 -0.72
CA ALA A 79 11.39 -18.18 -1.70
C ALA A 79 11.02 -16.85 -2.38
N SER A 80 9.78 -16.72 -2.86
CA SER A 80 9.24 -15.48 -3.43
C SER A 80 9.33 -14.32 -2.44
N LEU A 81 9.03 -14.55 -1.17
CA LEU A 81 9.14 -13.51 -0.13
C LEU A 81 10.58 -13.05 0.07
N THR A 82 11.54 -13.99 0.07
CA THR A 82 12.97 -13.69 0.18
C THR A 82 13.47 -12.85 -0.99
N GLU A 83 13.12 -13.26 -2.22
CA GLU A 83 13.47 -12.51 -3.44
C GLU A 83 12.85 -11.11 -3.43
N ALA A 84 11.59 -10.99 -3.02
CA ALA A 84 10.91 -9.70 -2.91
C ALA A 84 11.60 -8.78 -1.89
N MET A 85 12.05 -9.29 -0.75
CA MET A 85 12.82 -8.54 0.25
C MET A 85 14.15 -8.04 -0.32
N MET A 86 14.88 -8.87 -1.05
CA MET A 86 16.14 -8.48 -1.70
C MET A 86 15.90 -7.42 -2.79
N LYS A 87 14.88 -7.62 -3.63
CA LYS A 87 14.49 -6.67 -4.67
C LYS A 87 14.03 -5.34 -4.09
N GLY A 88 13.24 -5.38 -3.02
CA GLY A 88 12.77 -4.19 -2.31
C GLY A 88 13.91 -3.33 -1.76
N ARG A 89 14.97 -3.95 -1.20
CA ARG A 89 16.16 -3.21 -0.74
C ARG A 89 16.92 -2.55 -1.89
N LYS A 90 17.05 -3.23 -3.02
CA LYS A 90 17.66 -2.65 -4.23
C LYS A 90 16.81 -1.50 -4.79
N LEU A 91 15.48 -1.66 -4.79
CA LEU A 91 14.54 -0.62 -5.21
C LEU A 91 14.64 0.62 -4.31
N ALA A 92 14.66 0.45 -2.98
CA ALA A 92 14.83 1.55 -2.04
C ALA A 92 16.13 2.35 -2.29
N ARG A 93 17.23 1.65 -2.63
CA ARG A 93 18.49 2.30 -3.02
C ARG A 93 18.34 3.10 -4.30
N GLN A 94 17.73 2.54 -5.34
CA GLN A 94 17.51 3.26 -6.61
C GLN A 94 16.60 4.49 -6.44
N LEU A 95 15.55 4.38 -5.63
CA LEU A 95 14.70 5.52 -5.30
C LEU A 95 15.49 6.61 -4.55
N HIS A 96 16.33 6.24 -3.59
CA HIS A 96 17.19 7.21 -2.90
C HIS A 96 18.20 7.87 -3.85
N GLU A 97 18.91 7.09 -4.66
CA GLU A 97 19.87 7.61 -5.66
C GLU A 97 19.17 8.57 -6.63
N GLY A 98 17.96 8.25 -7.06
CA GLY A 98 17.14 9.14 -7.90
C GLY A 98 16.71 10.42 -7.18
N LEU A 99 16.33 10.35 -5.91
CA LEU A 99 16.01 11.53 -5.11
C LEU A 99 17.24 12.44 -4.97
N VAL A 100 18.42 11.90 -4.74
CA VAL A 100 19.68 12.67 -4.69
C VAL A 100 19.97 13.34 -6.02
N GLU A 101 19.74 12.66 -7.15
CA GLU A 101 20.01 13.21 -8.47
C GLU A 101 19.02 14.32 -8.89
N PHE A 102 17.72 14.12 -8.64
CA PHE A 102 16.67 15.01 -9.15
C PHE A 102 16.15 16.03 -8.14
N GLU A 103 16.51 15.88 -6.85
CA GLU A 103 16.18 16.84 -5.79
C GLU A 103 17.40 17.02 -4.83
N PRO A 104 18.58 17.41 -5.37
CA PRO A 104 19.83 17.42 -4.59
C PRO A 104 19.83 18.39 -3.41
N LYS A 105 19.03 19.45 -3.44
CA LYS A 105 18.97 20.41 -2.35
C LYS A 105 18.43 19.75 -1.08
N SER A 106 17.35 18.99 -1.21
CA SER A 106 16.74 18.30 -0.08
C SER A 106 17.48 17.00 0.28
N PHE A 107 17.95 16.24 -0.72
CA PHE A 107 18.42 14.86 -0.53
C PHE A 107 19.92 14.66 -0.74
N GLY A 108 20.68 15.66 -1.20
CA GLY A 108 22.08 15.52 -1.57
C GLY A 108 23.00 15.00 -0.46
N ALA A 109 22.71 15.32 0.80
CA ALA A 109 23.43 14.82 1.96
C ALA A 109 22.74 13.64 2.65
N SER A 110 21.59 13.21 2.16
CA SER A 110 20.82 12.14 2.77
C SER A 110 21.43 10.76 2.55
N PHE A 111 21.08 9.82 3.40
CA PHE A 111 21.46 8.42 3.26
C PHE A 111 20.32 7.47 3.62
N LEU A 112 20.34 6.27 3.06
CA LEU A 112 19.40 5.21 3.38
C LEU A 112 19.69 4.67 4.79
N ALA A 113 18.91 5.13 5.78
CA ALA A 113 19.10 4.78 7.17
C ALA A 113 18.63 3.34 7.47
N SER A 114 17.50 2.94 6.91
CA SER A 114 16.97 1.59 7.09
C SER A 114 15.98 1.20 6.00
N THR A 115 15.77 -0.10 5.85
CA THR A 115 14.60 -0.69 5.18
C THR A 115 13.79 -1.47 6.20
N ALA A 116 12.48 -1.61 5.96
CA ALA A 116 11.63 -2.40 6.84
C ALA A 116 12.14 -3.85 6.99
N ASN A 117 11.90 -4.42 8.18
CA ASN A 117 12.27 -5.80 8.48
C ASN A 117 11.34 -6.82 7.80
N LEU A 118 10.12 -6.39 7.45
CA LEU A 118 9.11 -7.22 6.81
C LEU A 118 8.58 -6.53 5.56
N MET A 119 8.27 -7.34 4.53
CA MET A 119 7.53 -6.88 3.36
C MET A 119 6.12 -6.45 3.76
N GLY A 120 5.70 -5.29 3.31
CA GLY A 120 4.32 -4.82 3.43
C GLY A 120 3.40 -5.59 2.47
N ILE A 121 2.89 -6.73 2.91
CA ILE A 121 1.96 -7.56 2.16
C ILE A 121 0.55 -7.00 2.29
N ARG A 122 -0.05 -6.63 1.16
CA ARG A 122 -1.40 -6.09 1.11
C ARG A 122 -2.47 -7.17 1.06
N GLU A 123 -2.19 -8.24 0.35
CA GLU A 123 -3.13 -9.31 0.05
C GLU A 123 -2.42 -10.67 0.10
N SER A 124 -3.09 -11.67 0.67
CA SER A 124 -2.64 -13.05 0.71
C SER A 124 -3.87 -13.95 0.58
N ARG A 125 -4.07 -14.89 1.51
CA ARG A 125 -5.25 -15.74 1.54
C ARG A 125 -6.42 -15.03 2.23
N ARG A 126 -7.60 -15.13 1.62
CA ARG A 126 -8.88 -14.76 2.23
C ARG A 126 -9.64 -16.02 2.61
N ILE A 127 -10.29 -15.99 3.75
CA ILE A 127 -11.08 -17.12 4.24
C ILE A 127 -12.48 -17.02 3.61
N LYS A 128 -13.01 -18.15 3.17
CA LYS A 128 -14.41 -18.22 2.77
C LYS A 128 -15.28 -18.33 4.02
N CYS A 129 -16.00 -17.27 4.31
CA CYS A 129 -16.92 -17.18 5.45
C CYS A 129 -18.38 -17.35 5.00
N ASP A 130 -19.31 -17.24 5.94
CA ASP A 130 -20.76 -17.36 5.69
C ASP A 130 -21.25 -16.27 4.73
N TYR A 131 -20.60 -15.10 4.73
CA TYR A 131 -20.80 -14.04 3.74
C TYR A 131 -19.47 -13.62 3.11
N THR A 132 -19.51 -13.18 1.86
CA THR A 132 -18.39 -12.55 1.18
C THR A 132 -18.78 -11.14 0.78
N PHE A 133 -18.16 -10.14 1.41
CA PHE A 133 -18.39 -8.73 1.09
C PHE A 133 -17.79 -8.40 -0.27
N THR A 134 -18.63 -7.82 -1.16
CA THR A 134 -18.29 -7.63 -2.57
C THR A 134 -18.12 -6.17 -2.95
N LEU A 135 -17.60 -5.93 -4.17
CA LEU A 135 -17.58 -4.61 -4.79
C LEU A 135 -18.96 -4.00 -4.92
N GLU A 136 -19.98 -4.81 -5.24
CA GLU A 136 -21.36 -4.36 -5.37
C GLU A 136 -21.91 -3.87 -4.03
N ASP A 137 -21.62 -4.57 -2.92
CA ASP A 137 -21.98 -4.13 -1.57
C ASP A 137 -21.32 -2.79 -1.24
N TRP A 138 -20.03 -2.64 -1.61
CA TRP A 138 -19.28 -1.39 -1.42
C TRP A 138 -19.90 -0.24 -2.24
N LEU A 139 -20.24 -0.47 -3.51
CA LEU A 139 -20.85 0.53 -4.39
C LEU A 139 -22.24 0.94 -3.89
N ALA A 140 -23.02 -0.03 -3.40
CA ALA A 140 -24.34 0.19 -2.84
C ALA A 140 -24.34 0.88 -1.46
N ARG A 141 -23.16 1.06 -0.83
CA ARG A 141 -23.06 1.55 0.56
C ARG A 141 -23.88 0.69 1.53
N LYS A 142 -23.91 -0.62 1.29
CA LYS A 142 -24.81 -1.56 1.93
C LYS A 142 -24.66 -1.57 3.44
N GLU A 143 -25.80 -1.58 4.12
CA GLU A 143 -25.94 -1.85 5.55
C GLU A 143 -26.30 -3.31 5.78
N PHE A 144 -25.93 -3.86 6.92
CA PHE A 144 -26.16 -5.25 7.28
C PHE A 144 -26.82 -5.34 8.65
N GLU A 145 -27.76 -6.27 8.80
CA GLU A 145 -28.42 -6.54 10.09
C GLU A 145 -27.42 -7.06 11.14
N ASP A 146 -26.42 -7.86 10.69
CA ASP A 146 -25.32 -8.37 11.49
C ASP A 146 -24.09 -7.44 11.49
N GLY A 147 -24.28 -6.15 11.15
CA GLY A 147 -23.19 -5.19 11.02
C GLY A 147 -22.45 -4.94 12.34
N ILE A 148 -21.14 -5.09 12.33
CA ILE A 148 -20.24 -4.89 13.49
C ILE A 148 -19.51 -3.56 13.48
N GLY A 149 -19.56 -2.84 12.37
CA GLY A 149 -18.87 -1.57 12.21
C GLY A 149 -19.18 -0.92 10.86
N ARG A 150 -18.62 0.27 10.67
CA ARG A 150 -18.76 1.05 9.43
C ARG A 150 -17.40 1.46 8.91
N ASN A 151 -17.26 1.48 7.59
CA ASN A 151 -16.05 1.92 6.93
C ASN A 151 -16.39 2.91 5.79
N CYS A 152 -15.55 3.93 5.62
CA CYS A 152 -15.63 4.91 4.52
C CYS A 152 -14.32 5.00 3.72
N TYR A 153 -13.44 4.00 3.84
CA TYR A 153 -12.21 3.99 3.08
C TYR A 153 -12.48 3.65 1.61
N TYR A 154 -11.78 4.33 0.71
CA TYR A 154 -11.90 4.08 -0.73
C TYR A 154 -11.28 2.74 -1.13
N ILE A 155 -11.58 2.28 -2.34
CA ILE A 155 -10.94 1.09 -2.92
C ILE A 155 -9.51 1.45 -3.31
N ASP A 156 -8.55 0.88 -2.57
CA ASP A 156 -7.11 1.08 -2.74
C ASP A 156 -6.48 -0.24 -3.22
N VAL A 157 -6.43 -0.41 -4.53
CA VAL A 157 -5.91 -1.63 -5.17
C VAL A 157 -4.63 -1.32 -5.94
N HIS A 158 -3.55 -1.96 -5.54
CA HIS A 158 -2.23 -1.85 -6.14
C HIS A 158 -1.99 -3.03 -7.10
N LYS A 159 -2.62 -2.96 -8.26
CA LYS A 159 -2.44 -3.89 -9.40
C LYS A 159 -2.26 -3.08 -10.67
N GLN A 160 -1.54 -3.65 -11.63
CA GLN A 160 -1.49 -3.11 -12.98
C GLN A 160 -2.92 -3.14 -13.56
N ASP A 161 -3.34 -2.05 -14.19
CA ASP A 161 -4.67 -1.89 -14.80
C ASP A 161 -5.87 -1.96 -13.83
N ALA A 162 -5.65 -1.69 -12.53
CA ALA A 162 -6.74 -1.64 -11.57
C ALA A 162 -7.74 -0.50 -11.89
N THR A 163 -9.04 -0.82 -11.85
CA THR A 163 -10.10 0.19 -11.99
C THR A 163 -10.09 1.11 -10.78
N VAL A 164 -10.11 2.43 -11.03
CA VAL A 164 -10.23 3.45 -9.99
C VAL A 164 -11.71 3.76 -9.77
N TYR A 165 -12.15 3.65 -8.53
CA TYR A 165 -13.53 3.92 -8.12
C TYR A 165 -13.64 5.28 -7.41
N PRO A 166 -14.80 5.98 -7.54
CA PRO A 166 -15.03 7.24 -6.85
C PRO A 166 -14.92 7.08 -5.33
N ARG A 167 -14.29 8.06 -4.68
CA ARG A 167 -14.22 8.08 -3.21
C ARG A 167 -15.59 8.34 -2.59
N TYR A 168 -15.75 7.98 -1.32
CA TYR A 168 -16.91 8.33 -0.53
C TYR A 168 -17.09 9.85 -0.43
N LYS A 169 -18.33 10.30 -0.50
CA LYS A 169 -18.71 11.68 -0.16
C LYS A 169 -18.75 11.82 1.37
N LYS A 170 -18.75 13.07 1.84
CA LYS A 170 -18.89 13.34 3.27
C LYS A 170 -20.19 12.71 3.82
N GLY A 171 -20.05 11.89 4.85
CA GLY A 171 -21.17 11.20 5.50
C GLY A 171 -21.52 9.83 4.89
N GLU A 172 -20.94 9.44 3.74
CA GLU A 172 -21.14 8.10 3.19
C GLU A 172 -20.25 7.09 3.88
N SER A 173 -20.74 5.89 4.05
CA SER A 173 -20.01 4.72 4.54
C SER A 173 -20.76 3.45 4.19
N HIS A 174 -20.17 2.29 4.38
CA HIS A 174 -20.82 0.99 4.28
C HIS A 174 -20.69 0.22 5.59
N GLY A 175 -21.57 -0.72 5.84
CA GLY A 175 -21.49 -1.66 6.95
C GLY A 175 -20.43 -2.74 6.73
N ILE A 176 -19.94 -3.32 7.81
CA ILE A 176 -19.08 -4.51 7.79
C ILE A 176 -19.87 -5.62 8.47
N PRO A 177 -20.29 -6.70 7.76
CA PRO A 177 -21.08 -7.76 8.35
C PRO A 177 -20.23 -8.71 9.18
N PHE A 178 -20.76 -9.17 10.31
CA PHE A 178 -20.14 -10.18 11.17
C PHE A 178 -19.91 -11.50 10.44
N SER A 179 -20.85 -11.87 9.57
CA SER A 179 -20.78 -13.08 8.75
C SER A 179 -19.58 -13.15 7.80
N CYS A 180 -18.86 -12.04 7.57
CA CYS A 180 -17.56 -12.04 6.88
C CYS A 180 -16.39 -12.53 7.75
N LEU A 181 -16.60 -12.73 9.04
CA LEU A 181 -15.60 -13.18 9.99
C LEU A 181 -15.82 -14.64 10.47
N THR A 182 -16.95 -15.24 10.10
CA THR A 182 -17.33 -16.61 10.49
C THR A 182 -17.02 -17.58 9.35
N PRO A 183 -15.96 -18.43 9.49
CA PRO A 183 -15.59 -19.39 8.46
C PRO A 183 -16.72 -20.37 8.15
N ALA A 184 -17.08 -20.52 6.86
CA ALA A 184 -18.15 -21.39 6.44
C ALA A 184 -17.87 -22.86 6.83
N GLY A 185 -18.85 -23.48 7.48
CA GLY A 185 -18.77 -24.88 7.93
C GLY A 185 -17.94 -25.13 9.18
N LEU A 186 -17.40 -24.09 9.82
CA LEU A 186 -16.72 -24.21 11.11
C LEU A 186 -17.55 -23.57 12.23
N LYS A 187 -17.45 -24.14 13.45
CA LYS A 187 -18.07 -23.59 14.66
C LYS A 187 -16.97 -23.15 15.63
N ASN A 188 -17.28 -22.14 16.43
CA ASN A 188 -16.39 -21.62 17.48
C ASN A 188 -15.04 -21.08 16.93
N VAL A 189 -15.02 -20.63 15.67
CA VAL A 189 -13.85 -20.02 15.04
C VAL A 189 -14.28 -18.70 14.40
N MET A 190 -13.49 -17.68 14.60
CA MET A 190 -13.61 -16.39 13.93
C MET A 190 -12.27 -16.02 13.30
N VAL A 191 -12.31 -15.25 12.24
CA VAL A 191 -11.11 -14.68 11.61
C VAL A 191 -11.12 -13.16 11.73
N ALA A 192 -9.93 -12.56 11.79
CA ALA A 192 -9.77 -11.12 11.86
C ALA A 192 -8.59 -10.65 11.01
N GLY A 193 -8.66 -9.42 10.52
CA GLY A 193 -7.60 -8.80 9.75
C GLY A 193 -7.72 -9.05 8.25
N ARG A 194 -6.59 -9.03 7.54
CA ARG A 194 -6.54 -9.10 6.06
C ARG A 194 -7.02 -10.42 5.43
N CYS A 195 -7.38 -11.41 6.23
CA CYS A 195 -7.99 -12.66 5.77
C CYS A 195 -9.54 -12.62 5.75
N ILE A 196 -10.16 -11.49 6.03
CA ILE A 196 -11.61 -11.28 5.97
C ILE A 196 -12.19 -11.73 4.61
N SER A 197 -13.42 -12.27 4.64
CA SER A 197 -14.10 -12.77 3.43
C SER A 197 -14.60 -11.62 2.56
N THR A 198 -13.84 -11.33 1.51
CA THR A 198 -14.15 -10.27 0.54
C THR A 198 -13.76 -10.70 -0.86
N ASP A 199 -14.29 -10.01 -1.89
CA ASP A 199 -13.65 -10.02 -3.20
C ASP A 199 -12.36 -9.16 -3.21
N SER A 200 -11.66 -9.15 -4.34
CA SER A 200 -10.35 -8.48 -4.45
C SER A 200 -10.44 -6.95 -4.40
N TYR A 201 -11.51 -6.34 -4.92
CA TYR A 201 -11.70 -4.89 -4.91
C TYR A 201 -12.18 -4.39 -3.55
N ALA A 202 -13.20 -5.01 -2.99
CA ALA A 202 -13.71 -4.68 -1.66
C ALA A 202 -12.64 -4.88 -0.59
N HIS A 203 -11.74 -5.85 -0.75
CA HIS A 203 -10.56 -6.05 0.09
C HIS A 203 -9.67 -4.81 0.13
N GLY A 204 -9.52 -4.10 -0.99
CA GLY A 204 -8.76 -2.85 -1.06
C GLY A 204 -9.27 -1.78 -0.10
N SER A 205 -10.58 -1.76 0.19
CA SER A 205 -11.21 -0.89 1.18
C SER A 205 -11.05 -1.41 2.61
N LEU A 206 -11.27 -2.71 2.83
CA LEU A 206 -11.34 -3.29 4.19
C LEU A 206 -9.99 -3.69 4.79
N ARG A 207 -8.92 -3.80 3.99
CA ARG A 207 -7.57 -4.16 4.48
C ARG A 207 -6.79 -3.02 5.13
N GLY A 208 -7.25 -1.79 4.98
CA GLY A 208 -6.60 -0.60 5.56
C GLY A 208 -6.67 -0.59 7.09
N MET A 209 -5.90 0.28 7.72
CA MET A 209 -5.98 0.57 9.15
C MET A 209 -6.45 2.00 9.36
N PRO A 210 -7.44 2.24 10.24
CA PRO A 210 -8.51 1.33 10.66
C PRO A 210 -9.46 1.07 9.51
N PRO A 211 -10.14 0.06 9.37
CA PRO A 211 -11.34 -0.32 10.07
C PRO A 211 -11.11 -1.35 11.11
#